data_041f72980b3fb02db6dda2137241913d
#
_entry.id   041f72980b3fb02db6dda2137241913d
#
_cell.length_a   1.000
_cell.length_b   1.000
_cell.length_c   1.000
_cell.angle_alpha   90.00
_cell.angle_beta   90.00
_cell.angle_gamma   90.00
#
_symmetry.space_group_name_H-M   'P 1'
#
loop_
_entity.id
_entity.type
_entity.pdbx_description
1 polymer ?
#
loop_
_entity_poly.entity_id
_entity_poly.type
_entity_poly.pdbx_seq_one_letter_code
_entity_poly.pdbx_strand_id
1 'polypeptide(L)'
;TPEALIRYGCKMIQEGQANPGFFNDAAAIGMSLEKGRGSTIEEAKDWTIVGCIQPAPGGGSADGSPDAGYVNMGKMIEFVLHNGVDPATGKQMGLETGDPREFKTIEEFKDALKKQILHHYDLIRIGYNLMQSIHMNRYPVIFASMVTKGCVESGKSVQHGGAKYSTAGMYV
;
A
#
# COMPACT_ATOMS: atom_id res chain seq x y z
N THR A 1 -15.57 -2.10 21.13
CA THR A 1 -16.43 -3.17 20.55
C THR A 1 -16.67 -4.22 21.63
N PRO A 2 -17.92 -4.68 21.85
CA PRO A 2 -18.21 -5.73 22.83
C PRO A 2 -17.46 -7.03 22.53
N GLU A 3 -16.93 -7.69 23.57
CA GLU A 3 -16.14 -8.93 23.42
C GLU A 3 -16.92 -10.03 22.70
N ALA A 4 -18.23 -10.13 22.96
CA ALA A 4 -19.09 -11.11 22.31
C ALA A 4 -19.09 -10.99 20.78
N LEU A 5 -19.08 -9.76 20.23
CA LEU A 5 -19.00 -9.52 18.78
C LEU A 5 -17.63 -9.93 18.22
N ILE A 6 -16.55 -9.67 18.96
CA ILE A 6 -15.20 -10.09 18.54
C ILE A 6 -15.13 -11.60 18.49
N ARG A 7 -15.61 -12.29 19.52
CA ARG A 7 -15.64 -13.76 19.58
C ARG A 7 -16.48 -14.36 18.45
N TYR A 8 -17.63 -13.75 18.16
CA TYR A 8 -18.50 -14.21 17.06
C TYR A 8 -17.82 -14.02 15.70
N GLY A 9 -17.20 -12.87 15.47
CA GLY A 9 -16.43 -12.60 14.26
C GLY A 9 -15.26 -13.57 14.08
N CYS A 10 -14.51 -13.87 15.14
CA CYS A 10 -13.44 -14.87 15.11
C CYS A 10 -13.99 -16.27 14.75
N LYS A 11 -15.16 -16.63 15.27
CA LYS A 11 -15.82 -17.90 14.92
C LYS A 11 -16.20 -17.97 13.44
N MET A 12 -16.74 -16.88 12.88
CA MET A 12 -17.05 -16.81 11.45
C MET A 12 -15.79 -17.02 10.59
N ILE A 13 -14.68 -16.39 10.96
CA ILE A 13 -13.39 -16.56 10.26
C ILE A 13 -12.89 -17.99 10.39
N GLN A 14 -13.02 -18.60 11.56
CA GLN A 14 -12.64 -20.01 11.78
C GLN A 14 -13.48 -20.97 10.92
N GLU A 15 -14.71 -20.62 10.62
CA GLU A 15 -15.61 -21.38 9.73
C GLU A 15 -15.32 -21.11 8.23
N GLY A 16 -14.25 -20.37 7.91
CA GLY A 16 -13.82 -20.09 6.54
C GLY A 16 -14.44 -18.84 5.90
N GLN A 17 -15.10 -18.00 6.68
CA GLN A 17 -15.61 -16.71 6.18
C GLN A 17 -14.45 -15.70 6.04
N ALA A 18 -14.45 -14.97 4.92
CA ALA A 18 -13.46 -13.88 4.71
C ALA A 18 -13.74 -12.62 5.54
N ASN A 19 -14.91 -12.52 6.14
CA ASN A 19 -15.38 -11.38 6.94
C ASN A 19 -15.87 -11.88 8.31
N PRO A 20 -15.91 -10.97 9.33
CA PRO A 20 -15.60 -9.54 9.30
C PRO A 20 -14.09 -9.24 9.33
N GLY A 21 -13.69 -8.08 8.76
CA GLY A 21 -12.38 -7.49 9.01
C GLY A 21 -12.33 -6.82 10.38
N PHE A 22 -11.21 -6.98 11.09
CA PHE A 22 -10.97 -6.29 12.36
C PHE A 22 -9.99 -5.13 12.14
N PHE A 23 -10.40 -3.95 12.54
CA PHE A 23 -9.60 -2.74 12.42
C PHE A 23 -9.38 -2.11 13.79
N ASN A 24 -8.20 -1.53 13.99
CA ASN A 24 -7.80 -0.93 15.25
C ASN A 24 -7.73 0.59 15.09
N ASP A 25 -8.61 1.32 15.77
CA ASP A 25 -8.64 2.79 15.79
C ASP A 25 -7.29 3.39 16.20
N ALA A 26 -6.66 2.84 17.23
CA ALA A 26 -5.38 3.36 17.70
C ALA A 26 -4.28 3.24 16.64
N ALA A 27 -4.27 2.14 15.88
CA ALA A 27 -3.32 1.96 14.79
C ALA A 27 -3.61 2.90 13.61
N ALA A 28 -4.87 3.02 13.18
CA ALA A 28 -5.27 3.89 12.08
C ALA A 28 -5.05 5.38 12.41
N ILE A 29 -5.41 5.81 13.62
CA ILE A 29 -5.16 7.17 14.12
C ILE A 29 -3.65 7.43 14.22
N GLY A 30 -2.89 6.48 14.79
CA GLY A 30 -1.44 6.57 14.90
C GLY A 30 -0.76 6.76 13.54
N MET A 31 -1.13 5.95 12.55
CA MET A 31 -0.65 6.08 11.17
C MET A 31 -0.95 7.46 10.57
N SER A 32 -2.16 7.99 10.80
CA SER A 32 -2.56 9.30 10.27
C SER A 32 -1.81 10.45 10.93
N LEU A 33 -1.37 10.29 12.19
CA LEU A 33 -0.60 11.28 12.94
C LEU A 33 0.92 11.17 12.72
N GLU A 34 1.40 10.15 12.02
CA GLU A 34 2.82 9.99 11.73
C GLU A 34 3.39 11.25 11.07
N LYS A 35 4.65 11.54 11.42
CA LYS A 35 5.37 12.72 10.96
C LYS A 35 5.39 12.80 9.42
N GLY A 36 4.87 13.90 8.88
CA GLY A 36 4.82 14.15 7.44
C GLY A 36 3.47 13.86 6.77
N ARG A 37 2.49 13.28 7.47
CA ARG A 37 1.14 13.06 6.92
C ARG A 37 0.17 14.22 7.12
N GLY A 38 0.50 15.16 8.02
CA GLY A 38 -0.19 16.46 8.15
C GLY A 38 -1.60 16.43 8.74
N SER A 39 -2.04 15.31 9.34
CA SER A 39 -3.36 15.21 9.95
C SER A 39 -3.39 15.82 11.35
N THR A 40 -4.50 16.49 11.70
CA THR A 40 -4.82 16.80 13.09
C THR A 40 -5.41 15.58 13.79
N ILE A 41 -5.49 15.61 15.13
CA ILE A 41 -6.10 14.50 15.88
C ILE A 41 -7.58 14.31 15.53
N GLU A 42 -8.30 15.38 15.26
CA GLU A 42 -9.71 15.37 14.84
C GLU A 42 -9.85 14.73 13.47
N GLU A 43 -9.00 15.10 12.52
CA GLU A 43 -8.97 14.50 11.18
C GLU A 43 -8.52 13.04 11.20
N ALA A 44 -7.56 12.70 12.06
CA ALA A 44 -7.11 11.32 12.21
C ALA A 44 -8.20 10.41 12.80
N LYS A 45 -9.08 10.93 13.66
CA LYS A 45 -10.23 10.20 14.18
C LYS A 45 -11.35 9.99 13.17
N ASP A 46 -11.39 10.78 12.10
CA ASP A 46 -12.35 10.67 11.01
C ASP A 46 -11.86 9.71 9.89
N TRP A 47 -11.01 8.75 10.24
CA TRP A 47 -10.55 7.74 9.30
C TRP A 47 -11.68 6.80 8.89
N THR A 48 -11.57 6.24 7.71
CA THR A 48 -12.54 5.31 7.14
C THR A 48 -11.86 4.14 6.43
N ILE A 49 -12.65 3.14 6.07
CA ILE A 49 -12.18 2.05 5.23
C ILE A 49 -12.53 2.36 3.77
N VAL A 50 -11.56 2.28 2.90
CA VAL A 50 -11.71 2.36 1.46
C VAL A 50 -11.50 0.98 0.84
N GLY A 51 -12.35 0.62 -0.12
CA GLY A 51 -12.31 -0.72 -0.72
C GLY A 51 -12.56 -1.81 0.32
N CYS A 52 -11.68 -2.82 0.37
CA CYS A 52 -11.88 -4.00 1.21
C CYS A 52 -11.35 -3.82 2.63
N ILE A 53 -10.12 -3.33 2.77
CA ILE A 53 -9.37 -3.32 4.04
C ILE A 53 -8.40 -2.13 4.19
N GLN A 54 -8.52 -1.10 3.36
CA GLN A 54 -7.57 0.01 3.36
C GLN A 54 -8.00 1.14 4.30
N PRO A 55 -7.33 1.38 5.42
CA PRO A 55 -7.55 2.58 6.20
C PRO A 55 -7.13 3.81 5.39
N ALA A 56 -8.01 4.81 5.31
CA ALA A 56 -7.75 6.06 4.63
C ALA A 56 -8.20 7.24 5.49
N PRO A 57 -7.61 8.44 5.32
CA PRO A 57 -8.15 9.64 5.94
C PRO A 57 -9.61 9.85 5.50
N GLY A 58 -10.49 10.22 6.43
CA GLY A 58 -11.83 10.70 6.11
C GLY A 58 -11.71 12.02 5.34
N GLY A 59 -12.62 12.38 4.52
CA GLY A 59 -12.74 13.61 3.75
C GLY A 59 -11.45 14.28 3.24
N GLY A 60 -11.42 14.77 2.03
CA GLY A 60 -10.26 15.46 1.45
C GLY A 60 -9.12 14.54 0.97
N SER A 61 -9.34 13.24 0.90
CA SER A 61 -8.40 12.29 0.29
C SER A 61 -8.50 12.31 -1.24
N ALA A 62 -7.36 12.24 -1.91
CA ALA A 62 -7.27 12.30 -3.36
C ALA A 62 -7.80 11.05 -4.05
N ASP A 63 -7.63 9.89 -3.46
CA ASP A 63 -7.87 8.60 -4.09
C ASP A 63 -8.75 7.69 -3.24
N GLY A 64 -9.78 7.15 -3.87
CA GLY A 64 -10.61 6.10 -3.29
C GLY A 64 -9.94 4.72 -3.29
N SER A 65 -8.82 4.57 -3.98
CA SER A 65 -8.04 3.32 -4.00
C SER A 65 -6.56 3.67 -4.15
N PRO A 66 -5.80 3.73 -3.05
CA PRO A 66 -4.41 4.16 -3.05
C PRO A 66 -3.42 3.06 -3.50
N ASP A 67 -3.82 2.25 -4.48
CA ASP A 67 -3.03 1.10 -4.97
C ASP A 67 -1.91 1.56 -5.89
N ALA A 68 -0.70 1.72 -5.38
CA ALA A 68 0.48 1.95 -6.20
C ALA A 68 0.98 0.67 -6.89
N GLY A 69 0.71 -0.50 -6.31
CA GLY A 69 1.07 -1.80 -6.87
C GLY A 69 0.97 -2.94 -5.86
N TYR A 70 1.25 -4.14 -6.36
CA TYR A 70 1.19 -5.38 -5.59
C TYR A 70 2.55 -6.07 -5.59
N VAL A 71 2.95 -6.59 -4.44
CA VAL A 71 4.18 -7.37 -4.27
C VAL A 71 3.80 -8.77 -3.78
N ASN A 72 4.11 -9.78 -4.56
CA ASN A 72 3.95 -11.17 -4.14
C ASN A 72 5.15 -11.59 -3.28
N MET A 73 4.97 -11.66 -1.97
CA MET A 73 6.04 -12.01 -1.03
C MET A 73 6.57 -13.43 -1.24
N GLY A 74 5.72 -14.37 -1.65
CA GLY A 74 6.15 -15.72 -2.04
C GLY A 74 7.12 -15.68 -3.21
N LYS A 75 6.86 -14.82 -4.20
CA LYS A 75 7.75 -14.59 -5.33
C LYS A 75 9.08 -13.94 -4.94
N MET A 76 9.06 -13.06 -3.94
CA MET A 76 10.31 -12.48 -3.40
C MET A 76 11.19 -13.54 -2.76
N ILE A 77 10.60 -14.48 -2.02
CA ILE A 77 11.33 -15.63 -1.46
C ILE A 77 11.87 -16.52 -2.59
N GLU A 78 11.07 -16.79 -3.61
CA GLU A 78 11.49 -17.57 -4.77
C GLU A 78 12.69 -16.92 -5.48
N PHE A 79 12.71 -15.60 -5.64
CA PHE A 79 13.85 -14.87 -6.18
C PHE A 79 15.10 -15.00 -5.31
N VAL A 80 14.98 -15.03 -3.99
CA VAL A 80 16.13 -15.31 -3.13
C VAL A 80 16.65 -16.74 -3.37
N LEU A 81 15.75 -17.73 -3.45
CA LEU A 81 16.10 -19.13 -3.62
C LEU A 81 16.73 -19.45 -4.99
N HIS A 82 16.45 -18.62 -6.00
CA HIS A 82 16.95 -18.79 -7.38
C HIS A 82 17.87 -17.65 -7.83
N ASN A 83 18.48 -16.93 -6.88
CA ASN A 83 19.39 -15.81 -7.17
C ASN A 83 18.84 -14.79 -8.17
N GLY A 84 17.54 -14.46 -8.03
CA GLY A 84 16.83 -13.49 -8.85
C GLY A 84 16.26 -14.03 -10.17
N VAL A 85 16.52 -15.28 -10.51
CA VAL A 85 15.97 -15.92 -11.71
C VAL A 85 14.53 -16.37 -11.44
N ASP A 86 13.63 -16.06 -12.33
CA ASP A 86 12.28 -16.60 -12.31
C ASP A 86 12.26 -18.03 -12.86
N PRO A 87 11.96 -19.06 -12.05
CA PRO A 87 11.99 -20.45 -12.53
C PRO A 87 10.97 -20.74 -13.64
N ALA A 88 9.87 -20.01 -13.69
CA ALA A 88 8.82 -20.22 -14.70
C ALA A 88 9.25 -19.74 -16.09
N THR A 89 10.05 -18.68 -16.16
CA THR A 89 10.46 -18.07 -17.45
C THR A 89 11.96 -18.22 -17.76
N GLY A 90 12.76 -18.61 -16.78
CA GLY A 90 14.22 -18.68 -16.88
C GLY A 90 14.91 -17.32 -17.00
N LYS A 91 14.18 -16.21 -16.77
CA LYS A 91 14.71 -14.85 -16.89
C LYS A 91 15.15 -14.28 -15.55
N GLN A 92 16.20 -13.45 -15.58
CA GLN A 92 16.58 -12.63 -14.44
C GLN A 92 15.55 -11.54 -14.23
N MET A 93 14.72 -11.67 -13.20
CA MET A 93 13.63 -10.74 -12.87
C MET A 93 13.83 -10.05 -11.52
N GLY A 94 14.61 -10.65 -10.63
CA GLY A 94 15.03 -10.07 -9.36
C GLY A 94 16.52 -9.74 -9.36
N LEU A 95 17.03 -9.29 -8.23
CA LEU A 95 18.46 -9.03 -8.02
C LEU A 95 19.23 -10.34 -7.86
N GLU A 96 20.48 -10.33 -8.27
CA GLU A 96 21.44 -11.35 -7.87
C GLU A 96 21.84 -11.11 -6.40
N THR A 97 21.35 -11.96 -5.51
CA THR A 97 21.56 -11.84 -4.05
C THR A 97 22.51 -12.91 -3.49
N GLY A 98 23.06 -13.73 -4.36
CA GLY A 98 23.94 -14.85 -4.02
C GLY A 98 23.23 -16.20 -4.02
N ASP A 99 24.00 -17.28 -4.00
CA ASP A 99 23.47 -18.64 -3.91
C ASP A 99 22.98 -18.91 -2.49
N PRO A 100 21.68 -19.20 -2.27
CA PRO A 100 21.13 -19.43 -0.94
C PRO A 100 21.76 -20.65 -0.22
N ARG A 101 22.38 -21.58 -0.95
CA ARG A 101 23.11 -22.74 -0.38
C ARG A 101 24.42 -22.34 0.31
N GLU A 102 24.91 -21.13 0.03
CA GLU A 102 26.12 -20.58 0.64
C GLU A 102 25.80 -19.73 1.89
N PHE A 103 24.52 -19.42 2.15
CA PHE A 103 24.11 -18.66 3.32
C PHE A 103 24.35 -19.48 4.60
N LYS A 104 25.04 -18.87 5.55
CA LYS A 104 25.41 -19.52 6.83
C LYS A 104 24.43 -19.20 7.95
N THR A 105 23.69 -18.12 7.80
CA THR A 105 22.77 -17.61 8.83
C THR A 105 21.43 -17.24 8.22
N ILE A 106 20.39 -17.24 9.06
CA ILE A 106 19.05 -16.76 8.65
C ILE A 106 19.06 -15.26 8.37
N GLU A 107 19.97 -14.52 8.98
CA GLU A 107 20.12 -13.08 8.75
C GLU A 107 20.60 -12.78 7.32
N GLU A 108 21.52 -13.57 6.77
CA GLU A 108 21.93 -13.45 5.36
C GLU A 108 20.74 -13.65 4.42
N PHE A 109 19.89 -14.64 4.70
CA PHE A 109 18.67 -14.86 3.93
C PHE A 109 17.69 -13.69 4.05
N LYS A 110 17.47 -13.16 5.27
CA LYS A 110 16.62 -11.98 5.50
C LYS A 110 17.14 -10.74 4.78
N ASP A 111 18.45 -10.54 4.75
CA ASP A 111 19.07 -9.42 4.04
C ASP A 111 18.90 -9.56 2.52
N ALA A 112 19.06 -10.75 1.98
CA ALA A 112 18.78 -11.04 0.57
C ALA A 112 17.31 -10.79 0.23
N LEU A 113 16.38 -11.25 1.08
CA LEU A 113 14.94 -11.02 0.92
C LEU A 113 14.60 -9.53 0.98
N LYS A 114 15.17 -8.80 1.93
CA LYS A 114 15.01 -7.36 2.04
C LYS A 114 15.45 -6.62 0.77
N LYS A 115 16.59 -7.03 0.18
CA LYS A 115 17.07 -6.45 -1.08
C LYS A 115 16.09 -6.71 -2.23
N GLN A 116 15.54 -7.92 -2.36
CA GLN A 116 14.52 -8.24 -3.37
C GLN A 116 13.27 -7.38 -3.19
N ILE A 117 12.75 -7.27 -1.97
CA ILE A 117 11.57 -6.47 -1.65
C ILE A 117 11.79 -5.00 -2.01
N LEU A 118 12.90 -4.41 -1.56
CA LEU A 118 13.21 -2.99 -1.80
C LEU A 118 13.38 -2.71 -3.30
N HIS A 119 14.02 -3.60 -4.04
CA HIS A 119 14.15 -3.47 -5.49
C HIS A 119 12.79 -3.44 -6.19
N HIS A 120 11.89 -4.36 -5.84
CA HIS A 120 10.56 -4.41 -6.44
C HIS A 120 9.69 -3.21 -6.02
N TYR A 121 9.86 -2.71 -4.80
CA TYR A 121 9.23 -1.45 -4.37
C TYR A 121 9.70 -0.26 -5.20
N ASP A 122 10.99 -0.18 -5.51
CA ASP A 122 11.50 0.88 -6.38
C ASP A 122 10.96 0.78 -7.81
N LEU A 123 10.82 -0.41 -8.37
CA LEU A 123 10.20 -0.60 -9.69
C LEU A 123 8.73 -0.16 -9.70
N ILE A 124 7.95 -0.51 -8.66
CA ILE A 124 6.57 -0.08 -8.51
C ILE A 124 6.50 1.45 -8.37
N ARG A 125 7.37 2.05 -7.56
CA ARG A 125 7.44 3.50 -7.37
C ARG A 125 7.73 4.24 -8.68
N ILE A 126 8.66 3.72 -9.50
CA ILE A 126 8.98 4.30 -10.81
C ILE A 126 7.76 4.18 -11.74
N GLY A 127 7.13 3.02 -11.81
CA GLY A 127 5.93 2.79 -12.63
C GLY A 127 4.77 3.69 -12.21
N TYR A 128 4.53 3.79 -10.89
CA TYR A 128 3.49 4.67 -10.34
C TYR A 128 3.76 6.15 -10.66
N ASN A 129 4.99 6.62 -10.48
CA ASN A 129 5.35 8.01 -10.80
C ASN A 129 5.19 8.32 -12.30
N LEU A 130 5.52 7.36 -13.17
CA LEU A 130 5.31 7.50 -14.61
C LEU A 130 3.80 7.60 -14.93
N MET A 131 2.98 6.73 -14.34
CA MET A 131 1.53 6.76 -14.50
C MET A 131 0.94 8.09 -14.01
N GLN A 132 1.35 8.57 -12.83
CA GLN A 132 0.93 9.88 -12.32
C GLN A 132 1.33 11.02 -13.25
N SER A 133 2.55 11.00 -13.80
CA SER A 133 3.00 11.99 -14.77
C SER A 133 2.15 12.00 -16.04
N ILE A 134 1.72 10.84 -16.53
CA ILE A 134 0.81 10.73 -17.67
C ILE A 134 -0.55 11.33 -17.32
N HIS A 135 -1.12 11.00 -16.16
CA HIS A 135 -2.39 11.56 -15.70
C HIS A 135 -2.32 13.08 -15.55
N MET A 136 -1.24 13.60 -14.94
CA MET A 136 -1.06 15.05 -14.80
C MET A 136 -1.03 15.78 -16.15
N ASN A 137 -0.36 15.23 -17.15
CA ASN A 137 -0.05 15.95 -18.39
C ASN A 137 -0.97 15.60 -19.57
N ARG A 138 -1.63 14.43 -19.53
CA ARG A 138 -2.40 13.92 -20.69
C ARG A 138 -3.86 13.63 -20.35
N TYR A 139 -4.14 13.12 -19.16
CA TYR A 139 -5.47 12.63 -18.77
C TYR A 139 -5.86 13.11 -17.36
N PRO A 140 -6.01 14.43 -17.13
CA PRO A 140 -6.41 14.92 -15.82
C PRO A 140 -7.80 14.40 -15.44
N VAL A 141 -7.96 13.92 -14.20
CA VAL A 141 -9.23 13.43 -13.69
C VAL A 141 -10.13 14.60 -13.24
N ILE A 142 -10.70 15.29 -14.20
CA ILE A 142 -11.46 16.53 -13.97
C ILE A 142 -12.65 16.27 -13.04
N PHE A 143 -13.46 15.26 -13.31
CA PHE A 143 -14.67 14.97 -12.51
C PHE A 143 -14.33 14.59 -11.08
N ALA A 144 -13.30 13.75 -10.85
CA ALA A 144 -12.84 13.46 -9.50
C ALA A 144 -12.34 14.73 -8.79
N SER A 145 -11.64 15.60 -9.50
CA SER A 145 -11.18 16.88 -8.95
C SER A 145 -12.33 17.80 -8.54
N MET A 146 -13.43 17.82 -9.31
CA MET A 146 -14.60 18.65 -8.98
C MET A 146 -15.31 18.22 -7.69
N VAL A 147 -15.26 16.96 -7.32
CA VAL A 147 -15.91 16.41 -6.11
C VAL A 147 -14.95 16.19 -4.95
N THR A 148 -13.65 16.40 -5.16
CA THR A 148 -12.63 16.25 -4.12
C THR A 148 -12.43 17.59 -3.40
N LYS A 149 -12.63 17.58 -2.08
CA LYS A 149 -12.44 18.74 -1.22
C LYS A 149 -11.03 19.32 -1.36
N GLY A 150 -10.94 20.62 -1.54
CA GLY A 150 -9.68 21.35 -1.71
C GLY A 150 -9.29 21.60 -3.16
N CYS A 151 -9.79 20.81 -4.12
CA CYS A 151 -9.44 20.97 -5.53
C CYS A 151 -10.08 22.22 -6.13
N VAL A 152 -11.38 22.43 -5.92
CA VAL A 152 -12.09 23.61 -6.44
C VAL A 152 -11.58 24.89 -5.78
N GLU A 153 -11.39 24.85 -4.46
CA GLU A 153 -10.92 26.00 -3.65
C GLU A 153 -9.49 26.42 -4.05
N SER A 154 -8.63 25.45 -4.37
CA SER A 154 -7.24 25.72 -4.78
C SER A 154 -7.06 25.97 -6.29
N GLY A 155 -8.07 25.67 -7.10
CA GLY A 155 -7.97 25.69 -8.56
C GLY A 155 -7.01 24.64 -9.12
N LYS A 156 -6.75 23.55 -8.38
CA LYS A 156 -5.82 22.49 -8.74
C LYS A 156 -6.56 21.15 -8.87
N SER A 157 -6.13 20.32 -9.83
CA SER A 157 -6.63 18.95 -9.89
C SER A 157 -6.05 18.09 -8.76
N VAL A 158 -6.67 16.93 -8.54
CA VAL A 158 -6.19 15.91 -7.60
C VAL A 158 -4.70 15.62 -7.82
N GLN A 159 -4.28 15.40 -9.07
CA GLN A 159 -2.89 15.08 -9.42
C GLN A 159 -1.93 16.26 -9.22
N HIS A 160 -2.43 17.48 -9.23
CA HIS A 160 -1.62 18.70 -9.00
C HIS A 160 -1.65 19.17 -7.55
N GLY A 161 -2.04 18.29 -6.62
CA GLY A 161 -2.05 18.58 -5.20
C GLY A 161 -3.22 19.45 -4.76
N GLY A 162 -4.36 19.37 -5.46
CA GLY A 162 -5.59 20.06 -5.06
C GLY A 162 -6.24 19.43 -3.82
N ALA A 163 -6.13 18.12 -3.66
CA ALA A 163 -6.61 17.43 -2.47
C ALA A 163 -5.68 17.64 -1.28
N LYS A 164 -6.26 17.67 -0.08
CA LYS A 164 -5.48 17.84 1.16
C LYS A 164 -4.56 16.63 1.44
N TYR A 165 -5.07 15.43 1.17
CA TYR A 165 -4.34 14.18 1.37
C TYR A 165 -4.20 13.44 0.05
N SER A 166 -2.99 12.94 -0.21
CA SER A 166 -2.71 12.00 -1.28
C SER A 166 -1.99 10.82 -0.67
N THR A 167 -2.57 9.65 -0.76
CA THR A 167 -2.01 8.41 -0.21
C THR A 167 -1.84 7.41 -1.33
N ALA A 168 -0.70 6.74 -1.35
CA ALA A 168 -0.46 5.60 -2.20
C ALA A 168 0.16 4.49 -1.36
N GLY A 169 -0.37 3.29 -1.47
CA GLY A 169 0.11 2.11 -0.76
C GLY A 169 0.52 1.00 -1.71
N MET A 170 1.30 0.07 -1.20
CA MET A 170 1.62 -1.18 -1.89
C MET A 170 1.02 -2.33 -1.09
N TYR A 171 0.44 -3.28 -1.79
CA TYR A 171 -0.08 -4.51 -1.21
C TYR A 171 0.97 -5.62 -1.25
N VAL A 172 1.00 -6.42 -0.20
CA VAL A 172 1.90 -7.55 0.00
C VAL A 172 1.14 -8.85 0.13
#